data_de559dd7ac8957427e2f1e6a4b5ec1ed
#
_entry.id   de559dd7ac8957427e2f1e6a4b5ec1ed
#
_cell.length_a   1.000
_cell.length_b   1.000
_cell.length_c   1.000
_cell.angle_alpha   90.00
_cell.angle_beta   90.00
_cell.angle_gamma   90.00
#
_symmetry.space_group_name_H-M   'P 1'
#
loop_
_entity.id
_entity.type
_entity.pdbx_description
1 polymer ?
#
loop_
_entity_poly.entity_id
_entity_poly.type
_entity_poly.pdbx_seq_one_letter_code
_entity_poly.pdbx_strand_id
1 'polypeptide(L)'
;MNAWAATLTGGHKNANGPVQAAWCAEQWPRAAEIIRCSDAGWSAADIARFQTMLTTQYVPSLIGGSCENGNKELSMSEALINIGVFNDDRATFDLGVKMWRGRAPAYIYLSTDGPVPLKAANCDTLPIWSNKGLTTPFVDGLLQESVRDSGHANLALSAMVNAAETARQQGVDLYAEQAKRIMAALEFQAQYLPPNNATPPKNLAFHTHPTWEIAYNEYHNRLGYDLPKMAAILLKNRPTGVNHQMAWETLTHAEVGAIGLPPVATP
;
A
#
# COMPACT_ATOMS: atom_id res chain seq x y z
N MET A 1 3.90 17.49 14.91
CA MET A 1 3.09 18.05 13.80
C MET A 1 3.20 19.56 13.71
N ASN A 2 2.88 20.34 14.76
CA ASN A 2 2.86 21.82 14.69
C ASN A 2 4.18 22.46 14.23
N ALA A 3 5.33 21.98 14.74
CA ALA A 3 6.62 22.50 14.33
C ALA A 3 6.88 22.34 12.82
N TRP A 4 6.56 21.17 12.27
CA TRP A 4 6.67 20.93 10.82
C TRP A 4 5.71 21.80 10.03
N ALA A 5 4.44 21.88 10.44
CA ALA A 5 3.45 22.70 9.77
C ALA A 5 3.79 24.19 9.77
N ALA A 6 4.56 24.65 10.78
CA ALA A 6 5.00 26.04 10.88
C ALA A 6 6.27 26.35 10.07
N THR A 7 7.11 25.35 9.77
CA THR A 7 8.47 25.59 9.26
C THR A 7 8.76 24.96 7.90
N LEU A 8 8.02 23.93 7.49
CA LEU A 8 8.27 23.25 6.22
C LEU A 8 7.87 24.15 5.05
N THR A 9 8.87 24.56 4.27
CA THR A 9 8.72 25.46 3.11
C THR A 9 9.32 24.86 1.86
N GLY A 10 8.95 23.65 1.52
CA GLY A 10 9.41 22.96 0.32
C GLY A 10 9.49 21.48 0.54
N GLY A 11 9.25 20.71 -0.52
CA GLY A 11 9.30 19.26 -0.50
C GLY A 11 10.75 18.73 -0.50
N HIS A 12 10.84 17.40 -0.49
CA HIS A 12 12.11 16.70 -0.67
C HIS A 12 12.73 17.00 -2.05
N LYS A 13 13.99 17.40 -2.10
CA LYS A 13 14.63 17.91 -3.33
C LYS A 13 15.64 16.94 -3.98
N ASN A 14 15.83 15.75 -3.41
CA ASN A 14 16.74 14.74 -3.97
C ASN A 14 16.03 13.84 -4.98
N ALA A 15 16.78 12.95 -5.66
CA ALA A 15 16.25 12.03 -6.65
C ALA A 15 15.14 11.09 -6.13
N ASN A 16 15.11 10.83 -4.82
CA ASN A 16 14.07 10.06 -4.16
C ASN A 16 12.98 10.94 -3.53
N GLY A 17 12.98 12.24 -3.81
CA GLY A 17 12.06 13.22 -3.23
C GLY A 17 10.59 12.78 -3.28
N PRO A 18 10.04 12.39 -4.44
CA PRO A 18 8.65 11.97 -4.54
C PRO A 18 8.30 10.77 -3.65
N VAL A 19 9.15 9.73 -3.61
CA VAL A 19 8.88 8.56 -2.75
C VAL A 19 9.04 8.89 -1.26
N GLN A 20 9.99 9.75 -0.90
CA GLN A 20 10.13 10.21 0.49
C GLN A 20 8.93 11.06 0.93
N ALA A 21 8.42 11.91 0.05
CA ALA A 21 7.18 12.64 0.29
C ALA A 21 6.01 11.69 0.48
N ALA A 22 5.91 10.65 -0.36
CA ALA A 22 4.88 9.63 -0.23
C ALA A 22 4.95 8.91 1.12
N TRP A 23 6.11 8.39 1.51
CA TRP A 23 6.29 7.69 2.80
C TRP A 23 5.97 8.57 4.01
N CYS A 24 6.29 9.85 3.98
CA CYS A 24 5.85 10.78 5.01
C CYS A 24 4.32 10.93 5.00
N ALA A 25 3.74 11.12 3.84
CA ALA A 25 2.31 11.37 3.68
C ALA A 25 1.43 10.12 3.82
N GLU A 26 2.00 8.92 3.79
CA GLU A 26 1.33 7.67 4.23
C GLU A 26 1.09 7.68 5.74
N GLN A 27 2.07 8.16 6.52
CA GLN A 27 2.08 8.06 7.98
C GLN A 27 1.45 9.27 8.68
N TRP A 28 1.75 10.48 8.19
CA TRP A 28 1.36 11.71 8.86
C TRP A 28 -0.15 11.92 8.99
N PRO A 29 -0.98 11.70 7.94
CA PRO A 29 -2.43 11.83 8.10
C PRO A 29 -3.00 10.85 9.12
N ARG A 30 -2.56 9.60 9.12
CA ARG A 30 -3.02 8.58 10.08
C ARG A 30 -2.66 8.94 11.52
N ALA A 31 -1.40 9.35 11.75
CA ALA A 31 -0.97 9.82 13.06
C ALA A 31 -1.74 11.08 13.48
N ALA A 32 -2.04 11.97 12.53
CA ALA A 32 -2.81 13.17 12.75
C ALA A 32 -4.26 12.88 13.13
N GLU A 33 -4.89 11.87 12.51
CA GLU A 33 -6.23 11.41 12.89
C GLU A 33 -6.27 10.93 14.35
N ILE A 34 -5.29 10.13 14.77
CA ILE A 34 -5.23 9.67 16.16
C ILE A 34 -5.14 10.85 17.11
N ILE A 35 -4.32 11.84 16.81
CA ILE A 35 -4.19 13.05 17.64
C ILE A 35 -5.47 13.90 17.62
N ARG A 36 -6.04 14.12 16.43
CA ARG A 36 -7.27 14.91 16.24
C ARG A 36 -8.46 14.32 17.01
N CYS A 37 -8.57 13.00 17.04
CA CYS A 37 -9.66 12.26 17.68
C CYS A 37 -9.38 11.89 19.15
N SER A 38 -8.28 12.38 19.73
CA SER A 38 -7.92 12.16 21.14
C SER A 38 -8.03 13.44 21.98
N ASP A 39 -7.90 13.29 23.30
CA ASP A 39 -7.87 14.43 24.23
C ASP A 39 -6.51 15.15 24.27
N ALA A 40 -5.75 15.12 23.18
CA ALA A 40 -4.41 15.73 23.09
C ALA A 40 -4.43 17.28 23.07
N GLY A 41 -5.59 17.90 22.99
CA GLY A 41 -5.74 19.36 22.98
C GLY A 41 -5.21 20.03 21.71
N TRP A 42 -5.18 19.32 20.60
CA TRP A 42 -4.73 19.89 19.32
C TRP A 42 -5.76 20.91 18.79
N SER A 43 -5.35 22.17 18.67
CA SER A 43 -6.26 23.25 18.33
C SER A 43 -6.74 23.17 16.87
N ALA A 44 -7.95 23.64 16.58
CA ALA A 44 -8.48 23.71 15.23
C ALA A 44 -7.57 24.54 14.30
N ALA A 45 -6.92 25.59 14.80
CA ALA A 45 -6.00 26.41 14.04
C ALA A 45 -4.72 25.62 13.66
N ASP A 46 -4.21 24.78 14.57
CA ASP A 46 -3.05 23.94 14.30
C ASP A 46 -3.39 22.79 13.34
N ILE A 47 -4.58 22.21 13.46
CA ILE A 47 -5.11 21.22 12.50
C ILE A 47 -5.17 21.85 11.11
N ALA A 48 -5.78 23.00 10.95
CA ALA A 48 -5.89 23.69 9.66
C ALA A 48 -4.52 24.03 9.05
N ARG A 49 -3.55 24.42 9.88
CA ARG A 49 -2.17 24.67 9.43
C ARG A 49 -1.51 23.37 8.94
N PHE A 50 -1.74 22.27 9.64
CA PHE A 50 -1.21 20.96 9.23
C PHE A 50 -1.84 20.46 7.93
N GLN A 51 -3.16 20.61 7.77
CA GLN A 51 -3.87 20.35 6.51
C GLN A 51 -3.29 21.16 5.35
N THR A 52 -3.06 22.47 5.58
CA THR A 52 -2.43 23.34 4.58
C THR A 52 -1.03 22.87 4.20
N MET A 53 -0.22 22.45 5.17
CA MET A 53 1.11 21.88 4.90
C MET A 53 1.02 20.63 4.01
N LEU A 54 0.13 19.72 4.29
CA LEU A 54 -0.07 18.52 3.47
C LEU A 54 -0.44 18.89 2.03
N THR A 55 -1.40 19.80 1.85
CA THR A 55 -1.84 20.24 0.53
C THR A 55 -0.75 20.96 -0.24
N THR A 56 0.02 21.85 0.41
CA THR A 56 0.96 22.73 -0.29
C THR A 56 2.35 22.16 -0.45
N GLN A 57 2.79 21.27 0.46
CA GLN A 57 4.16 20.74 0.45
C GLN A 57 4.25 19.30 -0.06
N TYR A 58 3.19 18.50 0.11
CA TYR A 58 3.21 17.08 -0.27
C TYR A 58 2.43 16.80 -1.56
N VAL A 59 1.17 17.23 -1.67
CA VAL A 59 0.32 16.95 -2.83
C VAL A 59 1.00 17.26 -4.18
N PRO A 60 1.69 18.41 -4.37
CA PRO A 60 2.34 18.73 -5.65
C PRO A 60 3.39 17.72 -6.10
N SER A 61 4.03 17.03 -5.14
CA SER A 61 5.04 16.00 -5.44
C SER A 61 4.43 14.63 -5.78
N LEU A 62 3.12 14.44 -5.54
CA LEU A 62 2.44 13.16 -5.63
C LEU A 62 1.50 13.05 -6.84
N ILE A 63 0.84 14.15 -7.21
CA ILE A 63 -0.30 14.13 -8.16
C ILE A 63 0.02 13.64 -9.57
N GLY A 64 1.27 13.70 -9.99
CA GLY A 64 1.69 13.31 -11.33
C GLY A 64 2.10 11.85 -11.45
N GLY A 65 2.35 11.17 -10.35
CA GLY A 65 3.09 9.91 -10.37
C GLY A 65 4.53 10.11 -10.87
N SER A 66 5.25 9.02 -11.06
CA SER A 66 6.63 9.04 -11.55
C SER A 66 6.88 8.09 -12.72
N CYS A 67 5.94 7.23 -13.06
CA CYS A 67 6.09 6.13 -14.03
C CYS A 67 7.27 5.19 -13.70
N GLU A 68 7.63 5.12 -12.42
CA GLU A 68 8.73 4.28 -11.95
C GLU A 68 8.20 2.99 -11.29
N ASN A 69 8.99 2.44 -10.35
CA ASN A 69 8.70 1.19 -9.65
C ASN A 69 7.41 1.25 -8.81
N GLY A 70 6.81 0.08 -8.61
CA GLY A 70 5.56 -0.06 -7.86
C GLY A 70 5.63 0.50 -6.45
N ASN A 71 6.76 0.38 -5.76
CA ASN A 71 6.94 0.95 -4.43
C ASN A 71 6.75 2.47 -4.40
N LYS A 72 7.16 3.21 -5.46
CA LYS A 72 6.93 4.65 -5.56
C LYS A 72 5.49 4.98 -5.92
N GLU A 73 5.00 4.39 -7.00
CA GLU A 73 3.69 4.72 -7.56
C GLU A 73 2.52 4.40 -6.61
N LEU A 74 2.61 3.25 -5.93
CA LEU A 74 1.56 2.85 -5.00
C LEU A 74 1.63 3.62 -3.68
N SER A 75 2.84 3.94 -3.20
CA SER A 75 3.01 4.86 -2.07
C SER A 75 2.46 6.27 -2.36
N MET A 76 2.68 6.79 -3.57
CA MET A 76 2.11 8.09 -3.96
C MET A 76 0.58 8.04 -4.00
N SER A 77 0.01 6.93 -4.46
CA SER A 77 -1.45 6.73 -4.46
C SER A 77 -2.01 6.64 -3.03
N GLU A 78 -1.37 5.87 -2.15
CA GLU A 78 -1.74 5.75 -0.74
C GLU A 78 -1.68 7.12 -0.05
N ALA A 79 -0.60 7.86 -0.25
CA ALA A 79 -0.40 9.18 0.33
C ALA A 79 -1.52 10.17 -0.07
N LEU A 80 -1.91 10.20 -1.36
CA LEU A 80 -3.01 11.04 -1.82
C LEU A 80 -4.36 10.65 -1.19
N ILE A 81 -4.64 9.35 -1.08
CA ILE A 81 -5.84 8.83 -0.42
C ILE A 81 -5.86 9.28 1.04
N ASN A 82 -4.76 9.10 1.77
CA ASN A 82 -4.67 9.44 3.19
C ASN A 82 -4.77 10.96 3.44
N ILE A 83 -4.12 11.78 2.59
CA ILE A 83 -4.25 13.24 2.67
C ILE A 83 -5.68 13.67 2.39
N GLY A 84 -6.31 13.11 1.35
CA GLY A 84 -7.69 13.42 1.00
C GLY A 84 -8.66 13.15 2.15
N VAL A 85 -8.51 12.01 2.84
CA VAL A 85 -9.33 11.66 4.01
C VAL A 85 -9.09 12.64 5.16
N PHE A 86 -7.83 12.87 5.55
CA PHE A 86 -7.52 13.76 6.68
C PHE A 86 -7.96 15.21 6.45
N ASN A 87 -7.86 15.69 5.21
CA ASN A 87 -8.21 17.05 4.83
C ASN A 87 -9.69 17.23 4.51
N ASP A 88 -10.51 16.18 4.53
CA ASP A 88 -11.89 16.19 4.00
C ASP A 88 -11.92 16.69 2.53
N ASP A 89 -10.87 16.39 1.77
CA ASP A 89 -10.71 16.80 0.37
C ASP A 89 -11.01 15.62 -0.57
N ARG A 90 -12.27 15.55 -1.00
CA ARG A 90 -12.75 14.50 -1.89
C ARG A 90 -12.01 14.48 -3.22
N ALA A 91 -11.59 15.62 -3.75
CA ALA A 91 -10.89 15.70 -5.03
C ALA A 91 -9.50 15.05 -4.94
N THR A 92 -8.73 15.32 -3.87
CA THR A 92 -7.44 14.68 -3.62
C THR A 92 -7.61 13.18 -3.36
N PHE A 93 -8.64 12.77 -2.61
CA PHE A 93 -8.96 11.36 -2.39
C PHE A 93 -9.25 10.62 -3.71
N ASP A 94 -10.16 11.16 -4.52
CA ASP A 94 -10.53 10.55 -5.82
C ASP A 94 -9.36 10.49 -6.80
N LEU A 95 -8.46 11.47 -6.75
CA LEU A 95 -7.23 11.44 -7.54
C LEU A 95 -6.31 10.27 -7.12
N GLY A 96 -6.14 10.06 -5.82
CA GLY A 96 -5.40 8.91 -5.28
C GLY A 96 -6.03 7.57 -5.68
N VAL A 97 -7.35 7.44 -5.57
CA VAL A 97 -8.09 6.25 -6.01
C VAL A 97 -7.93 6.01 -7.51
N LYS A 98 -8.05 7.05 -8.33
CA LYS A 98 -7.83 6.96 -9.78
C LYS A 98 -6.41 6.50 -10.12
N MET A 99 -5.43 7.06 -9.43
CA MET A 99 -4.03 6.68 -9.60
C MET A 99 -3.81 5.22 -9.20
N TRP A 100 -4.32 4.78 -8.07
CA TRP A 100 -4.24 3.41 -7.61
C TRP A 100 -4.83 2.43 -8.64
N ARG A 101 -6.03 2.70 -9.16
CA ARG A 101 -6.69 1.88 -10.20
C ARG A 101 -5.86 1.76 -11.48
N GLY A 102 -5.18 2.83 -11.86
CA GLY A 102 -4.32 2.86 -13.03
C GLY A 102 -2.94 2.20 -12.83
N ARG A 103 -2.55 1.99 -11.59
CA ARG A 103 -1.21 1.49 -11.22
C ARG A 103 -1.23 0.06 -10.69
N ALA A 104 -2.14 -0.26 -9.78
CA ALA A 104 -2.17 -1.54 -9.09
C ALA A 104 -2.12 -2.76 -10.03
N PRO A 105 -2.87 -2.83 -11.14
CA PRO A 105 -2.82 -3.99 -12.04
C PRO A 105 -1.47 -4.19 -12.72
N ALA A 106 -0.69 -3.13 -12.87
CA ALA A 106 0.58 -3.17 -13.60
C ALA A 106 1.77 -3.67 -12.75
N TYR A 107 1.60 -3.79 -11.45
CA TYR A 107 2.68 -4.14 -10.53
C TYR A 107 2.57 -5.54 -9.91
N ILE A 108 1.50 -6.27 -10.24
CA ILE A 108 1.33 -7.70 -9.91
C ILE A 108 0.90 -8.41 -11.18
N TYR A 109 1.65 -9.43 -11.58
CA TYR A 109 1.30 -10.21 -12.77
C TYR A 109 0.24 -11.27 -12.45
N LEU A 110 -0.67 -11.47 -13.41
CA LEU A 110 -1.54 -12.63 -13.52
C LEU A 110 -1.46 -13.22 -14.93
N SER A 111 -1.53 -14.53 -15.06
CA SER A 111 -1.52 -15.23 -16.36
C SER A 111 -2.68 -14.80 -17.26
N THR A 112 -3.77 -14.31 -16.68
CA THR A 112 -4.90 -13.72 -17.42
C THR A 112 -4.57 -12.39 -18.12
N ASP A 113 -3.43 -11.76 -17.78
CA ASP A 113 -2.96 -10.52 -18.44
C ASP A 113 -2.38 -10.80 -19.84
N GLY A 114 -2.04 -12.06 -20.12
CA GLY A 114 -1.35 -12.47 -21.32
C GLY A 114 0.13 -12.81 -21.08
N PRO A 115 0.97 -12.81 -22.11
CA PRO A 115 2.36 -13.25 -22.01
C PRO A 115 3.27 -12.30 -21.23
N VAL A 116 2.84 -11.07 -20.97
CA VAL A 116 3.59 -10.04 -20.25
C VAL A 116 2.67 -9.27 -19.31
N PRO A 117 3.20 -8.62 -18.26
CA PRO A 117 2.41 -7.80 -17.35
C PRO A 117 1.67 -6.66 -18.06
N LEU A 118 0.59 -6.19 -17.43
CA LEU A 118 -0.12 -4.99 -17.87
C LEU A 118 0.76 -3.75 -17.72
N LYS A 119 0.55 -2.77 -18.58
CA LYS A 119 1.16 -1.45 -18.44
C LYS A 119 0.33 -0.59 -17.49
N ALA A 120 1.00 0.21 -16.69
CA ALA A 120 0.32 1.23 -15.90
C ALA A 120 -0.30 2.31 -16.79
N ALA A 121 -1.42 2.88 -16.36
CA ALA A 121 -2.10 3.91 -17.12
C ALA A 121 -1.16 5.10 -17.42
N ASN A 122 -1.04 5.45 -18.68
CA ASN A 122 -0.18 6.51 -19.20
C ASN A 122 1.34 6.33 -18.94
N CYS A 123 1.77 5.11 -18.60
CA CYS A 123 3.18 4.81 -18.33
C CYS A 123 3.58 3.50 -19.04
N ASP A 124 4.76 3.47 -19.64
CA ASP A 124 5.34 2.21 -20.09
C ASP A 124 6.14 1.56 -18.97
N THR A 125 5.49 0.69 -18.21
CA THR A 125 6.10 -0.01 -17.07
C THR A 125 6.76 -1.34 -17.44
N LEU A 126 6.66 -1.82 -18.68
CA LEU A 126 7.30 -3.08 -19.07
C LEU A 126 8.82 -3.06 -18.95
N PRO A 127 9.55 -1.98 -19.31
CA PRO A 127 11.01 -1.94 -19.17
C PRO A 127 11.49 -2.10 -17.71
N ILE A 128 10.71 -1.65 -16.72
CA ILE A 128 11.12 -1.77 -15.32
C ILE A 128 10.91 -3.18 -14.76
N TRP A 129 10.05 -3.99 -15.36
CA TRP A 129 9.93 -5.42 -15.06
C TRP A 129 11.19 -6.20 -15.48
N SER A 130 11.79 -5.83 -16.60
CA SER A 130 12.97 -6.48 -17.18
C SER A 130 14.30 -5.88 -16.74
N ASN A 131 14.27 -4.76 -16.01
CA ASN A 131 15.44 -3.92 -15.70
C ASN A 131 16.55 -4.61 -14.91
N LYS A 132 16.37 -5.84 -14.44
CA LYS A 132 17.42 -6.62 -13.75
C LYS A 132 17.55 -8.04 -14.28
N GLY A 133 17.22 -8.23 -15.55
CA GLY A 133 17.38 -9.55 -16.18
C GLY A 133 16.42 -10.56 -15.56
N LEU A 134 15.13 -10.31 -15.64
CA LEU A 134 14.12 -11.27 -15.22
C LEU A 134 14.33 -12.59 -15.99
N THR A 135 14.99 -13.52 -15.37
CA THR A 135 15.19 -14.88 -15.88
C THR A 135 14.11 -15.83 -15.40
N THR A 136 13.28 -15.35 -14.48
CA THR A 136 12.14 -16.07 -13.93
C THR A 136 10.93 -15.85 -14.82
N PRO A 137 10.22 -16.90 -15.24
CA PRO A 137 8.98 -16.76 -15.99
C PRO A 137 7.97 -15.91 -15.18
N PHE A 138 7.11 -15.15 -15.87
CA PHE A 138 5.98 -14.50 -15.23
C PHE A 138 5.03 -15.58 -14.70
N VAL A 139 4.69 -15.47 -13.42
CA VAL A 139 3.77 -16.37 -12.72
C VAL A 139 2.80 -15.56 -11.88
N ASP A 140 1.61 -16.10 -11.64
CA ASP A 140 0.57 -15.43 -10.86
C ASP A 140 1.09 -14.98 -9.49
N GLY A 141 0.87 -13.73 -9.17
CA GLY A 141 1.31 -13.12 -7.91
C GLY A 141 2.75 -12.57 -7.91
N LEU A 142 3.51 -12.73 -9.00
CA LEU A 142 4.84 -12.11 -9.09
C LEU A 142 4.70 -10.58 -9.07
N LEU A 143 5.40 -9.94 -8.15
CA LEU A 143 5.47 -8.49 -8.03
C LEU A 143 6.58 -7.92 -8.91
N GLN A 144 6.37 -6.74 -9.46
CA GLN A 144 7.27 -6.07 -10.41
C GLN A 144 8.72 -5.96 -9.86
N GLU A 145 8.89 -5.68 -8.58
CA GLU A 145 10.22 -5.52 -7.97
C GLU A 145 10.80 -6.79 -7.36
N SER A 146 10.13 -7.95 -7.49
CA SER A 146 10.60 -9.21 -6.87
C SER A 146 12.02 -9.60 -7.29
N VAL A 147 12.43 -9.27 -8.51
CA VAL A 147 13.78 -9.54 -9.03
C VAL A 147 14.81 -8.52 -8.51
N ARG A 148 14.36 -7.32 -8.13
CA ARG A 148 15.21 -6.33 -7.48
C ARG A 148 15.56 -6.75 -6.06
N ASP A 149 14.55 -6.87 -5.24
CA ASP A 149 14.56 -7.44 -3.89
C ASP A 149 13.12 -7.51 -3.34
N SER A 150 12.89 -8.45 -2.43
CA SER A 150 11.54 -8.61 -1.85
C SER A 150 11.14 -7.46 -0.92
N GLY A 151 12.09 -6.66 -0.41
CA GLY A 151 11.78 -5.49 0.40
C GLY A 151 10.99 -4.45 -0.39
N HIS A 152 11.51 -4.04 -1.55
CA HIS A 152 10.80 -3.10 -2.42
C HIS A 152 9.49 -3.66 -2.96
N ALA A 153 9.48 -4.95 -3.34
CA ALA A 153 8.25 -5.62 -3.76
C ALA A 153 7.17 -5.59 -2.67
N ASN A 154 7.57 -5.85 -1.42
CA ASN A 154 6.67 -5.79 -0.27
C ASN A 154 6.22 -4.37 0.08
N LEU A 155 7.08 -3.35 -0.11
CA LEU A 155 6.66 -1.94 0.04
C LEU A 155 5.54 -1.59 -0.95
N ALA A 156 5.65 -2.04 -2.20
CA ALA A 156 4.59 -1.85 -3.19
C ALA A 156 3.27 -2.52 -2.76
N LEU A 157 3.36 -3.77 -2.30
CA LEU A 157 2.18 -4.50 -1.81
C LEU A 157 1.59 -3.86 -0.55
N SER A 158 2.43 -3.36 0.37
CA SER A 158 2.00 -2.62 1.56
C SER A 158 1.18 -1.39 1.20
N ALA A 159 1.74 -0.55 0.34
CA ALA A 159 1.05 0.67 -0.09
C ALA A 159 -0.27 0.36 -0.80
N MET A 160 -0.29 -0.71 -1.63
CA MET A 160 -1.51 -1.18 -2.28
C MET A 160 -2.60 -1.55 -1.29
N VAL A 161 -2.24 -2.36 -0.29
CA VAL A 161 -3.17 -2.87 0.74
C VAL A 161 -3.63 -1.74 1.68
N ASN A 162 -2.71 -0.91 2.14
CA ASN A 162 -3.02 0.23 3.00
C ASN A 162 -3.95 1.24 2.34
N ALA A 163 -3.71 1.52 1.06
CA ALA A 163 -4.60 2.38 0.26
C ALA A 163 -6.01 1.78 0.14
N ALA A 164 -6.09 0.46 -0.11
CA ALA A 164 -7.37 -0.24 -0.19
C ALA A 164 -8.10 -0.22 1.15
N GLU A 165 -7.40 -0.39 2.27
CA GLU A 165 -7.99 -0.32 3.62
C GLU A 165 -8.56 1.06 3.91
N THR A 166 -7.81 2.12 3.63
CA THR A 166 -8.30 3.49 3.81
C THR A 166 -9.50 3.79 2.90
N ALA A 167 -9.41 3.39 1.62
CA ALA A 167 -10.49 3.60 0.65
C ALA A 167 -11.78 2.86 1.05
N ARG A 168 -11.66 1.62 1.53
CA ARG A 168 -12.79 0.83 2.02
C ARG A 168 -13.54 1.54 3.15
N GLN A 169 -12.82 2.14 4.09
CA GLN A 169 -13.43 2.92 5.17
C GLN A 169 -14.16 4.17 4.66
N GLN A 170 -13.85 4.62 3.46
CA GLN A 170 -14.52 5.72 2.76
C GLN A 170 -15.58 5.23 1.74
N GLY A 171 -15.94 3.95 1.78
CA GLY A 171 -16.97 3.37 0.91
C GLY A 171 -16.50 3.04 -0.51
N VAL A 172 -15.19 2.95 -0.75
CA VAL A 172 -14.62 2.56 -2.04
C VAL A 172 -13.89 1.22 -1.92
N ASP A 173 -14.43 0.17 -2.51
CA ASP A 173 -13.92 -1.20 -2.38
C ASP A 173 -12.82 -1.53 -3.40
N LEU A 174 -11.62 -1.03 -3.16
CA LEU A 174 -10.45 -1.35 -3.97
C LEU A 174 -9.97 -2.79 -3.77
N TYR A 175 -10.32 -3.43 -2.65
CA TYR A 175 -10.01 -4.84 -2.42
C TYR A 175 -10.74 -5.74 -3.40
N ALA A 176 -12.04 -5.52 -3.60
CA ALA A 176 -12.82 -6.31 -4.56
C ALA A 176 -12.31 -6.12 -5.99
N GLU A 177 -11.91 -4.89 -6.36
CA GLU A 177 -11.42 -4.58 -7.71
C GLU A 177 -10.15 -5.36 -8.10
N GLN A 178 -9.27 -5.65 -7.13
CA GLN A 178 -8.00 -6.35 -7.36
C GLN A 178 -7.81 -7.61 -6.51
N ALA A 179 -8.90 -8.22 -6.06
CA ALA A 179 -8.88 -9.35 -5.15
C ALA A 179 -7.97 -10.49 -5.62
N LYS A 180 -8.14 -10.92 -6.87
CA LYS A 180 -7.32 -12.01 -7.44
C LYS A 180 -5.83 -11.68 -7.43
N ARG A 181 -5.46 -10.43 -7.76
CA ARG A 181 -4.05 -10.02 -7.80
C ARG A 181 -3.44 -9.97 -6.42
N ILE A 182 -4.12 -9.32 -5.48
CA ILE A 182 -3.61 -9.17 -4.12
C ILE A 182 -3.48 -10.54 -3.47
N MET A 183 -4.51 -11.39 -3.53
CA MET A 183 -4.44 -12.74 -2.98
C MET A 183 -3.35 -13.61 -3.62
N ALA A 184 -3.19 -13.53 -4.94
CA ALA A 184 -2.14 -14.24 -5.64
C ALA A 184 -0.75 -13.77 -5.18
N ALA A 185 -0.54 -12.46 -5.00
CA ALA A 185 0.73 -11.92 -4.52
C ALA A 185 1.04 -12.35 -3.08
N LEU A 186 0.03 -12.35 -2.21
CA LEU A 186 0.17 -12.81 -0.83
C LEU A 186 0.59 -14.29 -0.78
N GLU A 187 -0.16 -15.17 -1.43
CA GLU A 187 0.12 -16.61 -1.45
C GLU A 187 1.43 -16.95 -2.18
N PHE A 188 1.76 -16.21 -3.26
CA PHE A 188 3.04 -16.35 -3.96
C PHE A 188 4.23 -16.04 -3.06
N GLN A 189 4.18 -14.97 -2.29
CA GLN A 189 5.27 -14.64 -1.37
C GLN A 189 5.30 -15.58 -0.16
N ALA A 190 4.14 -15.85 0.41
CA ALA A 190 4.02 -16.69 1.60
C ALA A 190 4.57 -18.10 1.42
N GLN A 191 4.46 -18.70 0.23
CA GLN A 191 4.93 -20.07 0.00
C GLN A 191 6.45 -20.25 0.22
N TYR A 192 7.24 -19.19 0.09
CA TYR A 192 8.70 -19.24 0.23
C TYR A 192 9.21 -18.93 1.63
N LEU A 193 8.31 -18.57 2.53
CA LEU A 193 8.64 -18.20 3.91
C LEU A 193 8.34 -19.33 4.89
N PRO A 194 9.10 -19.43 6.01
CA PRO A 194 8.76 -20.37 7.08
C PRO A 194 7.36 -20.12 7.65
N PRO A 195 6.55 -21.16 7.88
CA PRO A 195 6.89 -22.59 7.81
C PRO A 195 6.73 -23.26 6.44
N ASN A 196 6.25 -22.57 5.40
CA ASN A 196 5.98 -23.18 4.09
C ASN A 196 7.25 -23.63 3.36
N ASN A 197 8.33 -22.82 3.39
CA ASN A 197 9.67 -23.15 2.92
C ASN A 197 9.79 -23.77 1.51
N ALA A 198 8.92 -23.43 0.57
CA ALA A 198 9.12 -23.81 -0.82
C ALA A 198 10.44 -23.21 -1.35
N THR A 199 11.08 -23.87 -2.29
CA THR A 199 12.29 -23.35 -2.93
C THR A 199 11.94 -22.16 -3.81
N PRO A 200 12.46 -20.95 -3.53
CA PRO A 200 12.16 -19.79 -4.36
C PRO A 200 12.78 -19.93 -5.75
N PRO A 201 12.20 -19.31 -6.76
CA PRO A 201 12.82 -19.19 -8.07
C PRO A 201 14.22 -18.59 -7.99
N LYS A 202 15.09 -18.98 -8.93
CA LYS A 202 16.45 -18.45 -8.98
C LYS A 202 16.46 -16.93 -8.96
N ASN A 203 17.33 -16.35 -8.16
CA ASN A 203 17.51 -14.91 -7.98
C ASN A 203 16.36 -14.19 -7.22
N LEU A 204 15.43 -14.93 -6.61
CA LEU A 204 14.43 -14.35 -5.72
C LEU A 204 14.73 -14.73 -4.27
N ALA A 205 14.61 -13.77 -3.38
CA ALA A 205 14.67 -13.96 -1.92
C ALA A 205 13.46 -13.28 -1.28
N PHE A 206 12.86 -13.93 -0.31
CA PHE A 206 11.62 -13.46 0.31
C PHE A 206 11.80 -13.26 1.81
N HIS A 207 11.12 -12.25 2.35
CA HIS A 207 10.98 -12.02 3.79
C HIS A 207 9.58 -11.50 4.12
N THR A 208 9.15 -11.71 5.37
CA THR A 208 7.86 -11.28 5.87
C THR A 208 7.77 -9.76 5.90
N HIS A 209 6.57 -9.24 5.64
CA HIS A 209 6.26 -7.83 5.74
C HIS A 209 5.01 -7.59 6.61
N PRO A 210 4.97 -6.58 7.48
CA PRO A 210 3.87 -6.37 8.43
C PRO A 210 2.48 -6.30 7.80
N THR A 211 2.30 -5.55 6.73
CA THR A 211 0.98 -5.27 6.13
C THR A 211 0.19 -6.49 5.64
N TRP A 212 0.74 -7.68 5.76
CA TRP A 212 0.06 -8.91 5.34
C TRP A 212 -1.14 -9.26 6.22
N GLU A 213 -1.13 -8.85 7.49
CA GLU A 213 -2.25 -9.04 8.42
C GLU A 213 -3.50 -8.29 7.97
N ILE A 214 -3.34 -7.07 7.44
CA ILE A 214 -4.43 -6.22 6.96
C ILE A 214 -5.18 -6.91 5.81
N ALA A 215 -4.44 -7.35 4.80
CA ALA A 215 -5.02 -8.03 3.64
C ALA A 215 -5.61 -9.42 4.01
N TYR A 216 -4.94 -10.15 4.89
CA TYR A 216 -5.47 -11.42 5.39
C TYR A 216 -6.79 -11.24 6.14
N ASN A 217 -6.90 -10.22 6.97
CA ASN A 217 -8.14 -9.87 7.65
C ASN A 217 -9.28 -9.64 6.67
N GLU A 218 -9.05 -8.85 5.62
CA GLU A 218 -10.09 -8.59 4.63
C GLU A 218 -10.51 -9.85 3.89
N TYR A 219 -9.55 -10.53 3.26
CA TYR A 219 -9.91 -11.65 2.39
C TYR A 219 -10.29 -12.91 3.14
N HIS A 220 -9.61 -13.26 4.23
CA HIS A 220 -9.90 -14.48 4.97
C HIS A 220 -10.97 -14.26 6.05
N ASN A 221 -10.72 -13.36 7.00
CA ASN A 221 -11.59 -13.25 8.17
C ASN A 221 -12.96 -12.66 7.82
N ARG A 222 -13.02 -11.73 6.88
CA ARG A 222 -14.25 -11.05 6.50
C ARG A 222 -14.97 -11.69 5.31
N LEU A 223 -14.22 -12.10 4.29
CA LEU A 223 -14.77 -12.59 3.02
C LEU A 223 -14.70 -14.11 2.87
N GLY A 224 -14.00 -14.82 3.77
CA GLY A 224 -13.96 -16.29 3.80
C GLY A 224 -13.10 -16.93 2.71
N TYR A 225 -12.21 -16.18 2.07
CA TYR A 225 -11.28 -16.78 1.12
C TYR A 225 -10.24 -17.66 1.81
N ASP A 226 -9.84 -18.73 1.16
CA ASP A 226 -8.79 -19.62 1.67
C ASP A 226 -7.41 -19.11 1.27
N LEU A 227 -6.58 -18.77 2.26
CA LEU A 227 -5.22 -18.29 2.13
C LEU A 227 -4.28 -19.09 3.05
N PRO A 228 -4.09 -20.40 2.79
CA PRO A 228 -3.45 -21.29 3.74
C PRO A 228 -1.98 -21.00 3.98
N LYS A 229 -1.24 -20.52 2.97
CA LYS A 229 0.18 -20.20 3.12
C LYS A 229 0.35 -18.93 3.95
N MET A 230 -0.52 -17.94 3.75
CA MET A 230 -0.56 -16.74 4.57
C MET A 230 -0.93 -17.04 6.01
N ALA A 231 -1.96 -17.85 6.25
CA ALA A 231 -2.35 -18.26 7.60
C ALA A 231 -1.17 -18.86 8.36
N ALA A 232 -0.41 -19.76 7.72
CA ALA A 232 0.73 -20.43 8.35
C ALA A 232 1.83 -19.45 8.78
N ILE A 233 2.15 -18.44 7.95
CA ILE A 233 3.21 -17.47 8.31
C ILE A 233 2.73 -16.45 9.34
N LEU A 234 1.47 -16.03 9.31
CA LEU A 234 0.93 -15.09 10.28
C LEU A 234 0.93 -15.69 11.69
N LEU A 235 0.46 -16.91 11.85
CA LEU A 235 0.49 -17.61 13.14
C LEU A 235 1.89 -17.68 13.75
N LYS A 236 2.91 -17.83 12.91
CA LYS A 236 4.31 -17.89 13.35
C LYS A 236 4.91 -16.53 13.70
N ASN A 237 4.48 -15.48 13.02
CA ASN A 237 5.13 -14.16 13.09
C ASN A 237 4.35 -13.11 13.89
N ARG A 238 3.22 -13.47 14.49
CA ARG A 238 2.48 -12.59 15.40
C ARG A 238 3.20 -12.47 16.76
N PRO A 239 3.25 -11.27 17.36
CA PRO A 239 2.85 -9.99 16.76
C PRO A 239 3.85 -9.53 15.70
N THR A 240 3.35 -8.75 14.73
CA THR A 240 4.17 -8.19 13.65
C THR A 240 5.30 -7.33 14.20
N GLY A 241 6.49 -7.47 13.64
CA GLY A 241 7.65 -6.68 14.04
C GLY A 241 7.61 -5.23 13.55
N VAL A 242 8.49 -4.40 14.10
CA VAL A 242 8.59 -2.99 13.73
C VAL A 242 9.14 -2.83 12.31
N ASN A 243 8.47 -1.97 11.52
CA ASN A 243 8.86 -1.63 10.17
C ASN A 243 8.43 -0.20 9.86
N HIS A 244 9.03 0.47 8.88
CA HIS A 244 8.66 1.84 8.50
C HIS A 244 7.28 1.93 7.82
N GLN A 245 6.68 0.81 7.46
CA GLN A 245 5.33 0.68 6.91
C GLN A 245 4.26 0.40 7.98
N MET A 246 4.44 0.85 9.20
CA MET A 246 3.59 0.56 10.34
C MET A 246 3.63 -0.92 10.77
N ALA A 247 3.72 -1.19 12.04
CA ALA A 247 3.94 -2.53 12.57
C ALA A 247 2.92 -2.92 13.64
N TRP A 248 1.72 -2.39 13.54
CA TRP A 248 0.64 -2.66 14.49
C TRP A 248 -0.53 -3.45 13.89
N GLU A 249 -0.35 -4.04 12.71
CA GLU A 249 -1.40 -4.77 12.02
C GLU A 249 -1.98 -5.90 12.87
N THR A 250 -1.14 -6.60 13.64
CA THR A 250 -1.63 -7.63 14.57
C THR A 250 -2.58 -7.04 15.59
N LEU A 251 -2.28 -5.86 16.14
CA LEU A 251 -3.14 -5.19 17.12
C LEU A 251 -4.48 -4.77 16.51
N THR A 252 -4.46 -4.32 15.27
CA THR A 252 -5.63 -3.72 14.61
C THR A 252 -6.45 -4.69 13.76
N HIS A 253 -5.83 -5.76 13.26
CA HIS A 253 -6.44 -6.65 12.27
C HIS A 253 -6.39 -8.14 12.60
N ALA A 254 -5.60 -8.59 13.61
CA ALA A 254 -5.57 -10.00 13.95
C ALA A 254 -6.93 -10.47 14.45
N GLU A 255 -7.55 -11.40 13.76
CA GLU A 255 -8.80 -12.07 14.16
C GLU A 255 -9.96 -11.12 14.49
N VAL A 256 -9.85 -9.88 14.09
CA VAL A 256 -10.94 -8.92 14.20
C VAL A 256 -11.95 -9.29 13.14
N GLY A 257 -12.98 -10.04 13.51
CA GLY A 257 -14.16 -10.25 12.68
C GLY A 257 -14.75 -8.88 12.29
N ALA A 258 -15.66 -8.86 11.33
CA ALA A 258 -16.31 -7.65 10.85
C ALA A 258 -16.96 -6.85 12.00
N ILE A 259 -16.17 -6.00 12.66
CA ILE A 259 -16.73 -5.04 13.60
C ILE A 259 -17.38 -3.95 12.75
N GLY A 260 -18.71 -4.07 12.59
CA GLY A 260 -19.62 -2.95 12.39
C GLY A 260 -19.33 -1.93 11.28
N LEU A 261 -18.52 -2.25 10.27
CA LEU A 261 -18.47 -1.40 9.08
C LEU A 261 -19.71 -1.71 8.23
N PRO A 262 -20.43 -0.69 7.76
CA PRO A 262 -21.57 -0.92 6.89
C PRO A 262 -21.09 -1.70 5.65
N PRO A 263 -21.93 -2.61 5.11
CA PRO A 263 -21.62 -3.22 3.83
C PRO A 263 -21.38 -2.13 2.80
N VAL A 264 -20.29 -2.28 2.03
CA VAL A 264 -20.05 -1.41 0.88
C VAL A 264 -21.27 -1.55 -0.02
N ALA A 265 -21.93 -0.44 -0.32
CA ALA A 265 -23.04 -0.47 -1.26
C ALA A 265 -22.51 -1.01 -2.59
N THR A 266 -22.99 -2.17 -3.00
CA THR A 266 -22.75 -2.70 -4.34
C THR A 266 -23.29 -1.69 -5.36
N PRO A 267 -22.52 -1.33 -6.39
CA PRO A 267 -22.96 -0.39 -7.41
C PRO A 267 -24.17 -0.87 -8.19
#